data_57b669d690dbca27019b50df23adbd97
#
_entry.id   57b669d690dbca27019b50df23adbd97
#
_cell.length_a   1.000
_cell.length_b   1.000
_cell.length_c   1.000
_cell.angle_alpha   90.00
_cell.angle_beta   90.00
_cell.angle_gamma   90.00
#
_symmetry.space_group_name_H-M   'P 1'
#
loop_
_entity.id
_entity.type
_entity.pdbx_description
1 polymer ?
#
loop_
_entity_poly.entity_id
_entity_poly.type
_entity_poly.pdbx_seq_one_letter_code
_entity_poly.pdbx_strand_id
1 'polypeptide(L)'
;MTDAVRTLKEWTDAARKIVFFGGAGVSTESGIPDFRSTGGLYHQEWKYPPETILSHTFYKSNPEEFFRFYRAKMLCPDAKPNAAHKKLAEWEREGKLLAVVTQNIDGLHPVSYTHLRAHETP
;
A
#
# COMPACT_ATOMS: atom_id res chain seq x y z
N MET A 1 11.92 15.37 -15.76
CA MET A 1 12.33 14.72 -14.49
C MET A 1 12.75 15.80 -13.51
N THR A 2 12.17 15.80 -12.32
CA THR A 2 12.56 16.75 -11.26
C THR A 2 13.95 16.38 -10.72
N ASP A 3 14.60 17.35 -10.06
CA ASP A 3 15.91 17.10 -9.45
C ASP A 3 15.82 16.04 -8.35
N ALA A 4 14.73 16.03 -7.59
CA ALA A 4 14.51 15.02 -6.55
C ALA A 4 14.41 13.60 -7.14
N VAL A 5 13.70 13.44 -8.24
CA VAL A 5 13.58 12.15 -8.92
C VAL A 5 14.92 11.72 -9.49
N ARG A 6 15.66 12.64 -10.07
CA ARG A 6 17.02 12.36 -10.60
C ARG A 6 17.96 11.92 -9.48
N THR A 7 17.94 12.61 -8.35
CA THR A 7 18.75 12.26 -7.18
C THR A 7 18.39 10.89 -6.65
N LEU A 8 17.10 10.58 -6.52
CA LEU A 8 16.65 9.26 -6.08
C LEU A 8 17.13 8.17 -7.05
N LYS A 9 17.03 8.41 -8.35
CA LYS A 9 17.52 7.47 -9.35
C LYS A 9 19.02 7.22 -9.21
N GLU A 10 19.81 8.26 -9.03
CA GLU A 10 21.25 8.14 -8.83
C GLU A 10 21.56 7.30 -7.58
N TRP A 11 20.88 7.56 -6.48
CA TRP A 11 21.07 6.81 -5.23
C TRP A 11 20.70 5.34 -5.39
N THR A 12 19.55 5.06 -6.01
CA THR A 12 19.10 3.68 -6.18
C THR A 12 19.93 2.92 -7.21
N ASP A 13 20.41 3.59 -8.27
CA ASP A 13 21.29 2.96 -9.24
C ASP A 13 22.65 2.58 -8.60
N ALA A 14 23.16 3.42 -7.70
CA ALA A 14 24.42 3.16 -7.01
C ALA A 14 24.29 2.19 -5.82
N ALA A 15 23.08 2.00 -5.29
CA ALA A 15 22.86 1.19 -4.11
C ALA A 15 23.02 -0.30 -4.42
N ARG A 16 23.57 -1.04 -3.47
CA ARG A 16 23.69 -2.50 -3.54
C ARG A 16 22.72 -3.22 -2.61
N LYS A 17 22.22 -2.50 -1.60
CA LYS A 17 21.32 -3.02 -0.57
C LYS A 17 20.24 -2.00 -0.33
N ILE A 18 19.02 -2.32 -0.73
CA ILE A 18 17.85 -1.45 -0.59
C ILE A 18 16.86 -2.12 0.33
N VAL A 19 16.30 -1.35 1.26
CA VAL A 19 15.12 -1.73 2.03
C VAL A 19 14.02 -0.74 1.70
N PHE A 20 12.86 -1.25 1.36
CA PHE A 20 11.68 -0.43 1.10
C PHE A 20 10.74 -0.48 2.30
N PHE A 21 10.31 0.69 2.75
CA PHE A 21 9.25 0.82 3.75
C PHE A 21 8.11 1.62 3.14
N GLY A 22 6.90 1.06 3.15
CA GLY A 22 5.77 1.74 2.52
C GLY A 22 4.45 1.43 3.19
N GLY A 23 3.50 2.33 2.93
CA GLY A 23 2.13 2.23 3.42
C GLY A 23 1.13 2.36 2.28
N ALA A 24 -0.07 2.82 2.61
CA ALA A 24 -1.20 2.88 1.68
C ALA A 24 -0.94 3.73 0.43
N GLY A 25 -0.09 4.75 0.54
CA GLY A 25 0.22 5.63 -0.59
C GLY A 25 0.87 4.92 -1.77
N VAL A 26 1.58 3.81 -1.55
CA VAL A 26 2.19 3.07 -2.65
C VAL A 26 1.16 2.39 -3.56
N SER A 27 -0.04 2.15 -3.05
CA SER A 27 -1.10 1.44 -3.78
C SER A 27 -2.13 2.35 -4.45
N THR A 28 -2.00 3.67 -4.31
CA THR A 28 -2.94 4.61 -4.93
C THR A 28 -2.92 4.54 -6.45
N GLU A 29 -1.78 4.33 -7.05
CA GLU A 29 -1.65 4.14 -8.50
C GLU A 29 -2.25 2.80 -8.98
N SER A 30 -2.59 1.91 -8.06
CA SER A 30 -3.29 0.66 -8.36
C SER A 30 -4.81 0.79 -8.21
N GLY A 31 -5.30 1.99 -7.89
CA GLY A 31 -6.72 2.26 -7.71
C GLY A 31 -7.21 2.00 -6.30
N ILE A 32 -6.32 1.75 -5.34
CA ILE A 32 -6.70 1.57 -3.93
C ILE A 32 -6.46 2.90 -3.21
N PRO A 33 -7.52 3.56 -2.72
CA PRO A 33 -7.34 4.85 -2.05
C PRO A 33 -6.57 4.67 -0.73
N ASP A 34 -5.71 5.63 -0.42
CA ASP A 34 -5.10 5.70 0.90
C ASP A 34 -6.12 6.25 1.92
N PHE A 35 -5.66 6.58 3.13
CA PHE A 35 -6.58 7.00 4.19
C PHE A 35 -6.77 8.53 4.26
N ARG A 36 -5.67 9.29 4.19
CA ARG A 36 -5.67 10.71 4.58
C ARG A 36 -5.47 11.70 3.44
N SER A 37 -5.09 11.27 2.26
CA SER A 37 -4.98 12.18 1.11
C SER A 37 -6.34 12.71 0.70
N THR A 38 -6.38 13.72 -0.18
CA THR A 38 -7.63 14.35 -0.62
C THR A 38 -8.61 13.34 -1.21
N GLY A 39 -8.13 12.32 -1.94
CA GLY A 39 -8.98 11.26 -2.47
C GLY A 39 -9.06 10.03 -1.59
N GLY A 40 -8.54 10.09 -0.37
CA GLY A 40 -8.43 8.93 0.52
C GLY A 40 -9.73 8.56 1.22
N LEU A 41 -9.70 7.41 1.91
CA LEU A 41 -10.89 6.85 2.58
C LEU A 41 -11.48 7.79 3.62
N TYR A 42 -10.64 8.51 4.37
CA TYR A 42 -11.13 9.38 5.44
C TYR A 42 -11.87 10.62 4.91
N HIS A 43 -11.74 10.93 3.63
CA HIS A 43 -12.44 12.04 2.99
C HIS A 43 -13.65 11.60 2.17
N GLN A 44 -13.93 10.30 2.12
CA GLN A 44 -15.10 9.78 1.39
C GLN A 44 -16.35 9.88 2.24
N GLU A 45 -17.47 10.17 1.60
CA GLU A 45 -18.74 10.25 2.28
C GLU A 45 -19.29 8.86 2.61
N TRP A 46 -19.80 8.71 3.82
CA TRP A 46 -20.46 7.51 4.30
C TRP A 46 -21.37 7.89 5.46
N LYS A 47 -22.25 6.98 5.85
CA LYS A 47 -23.20 7.20 6.95
C LYS A 47 -22.52 7.55 8.26
N TYR A 48 -21.35 6.98 8.52
CA TYR A 48 -20.51 7.29 9.67
C TYR A 48 -19.14 7.74 9.15
N PRO A 49 -18.37 8.51 9.92
CA PRO A 49 -16.99 8.84 9.51
C PRO A 49 -16.17 7.57 9.29
N PRO A 50 -15.45 7.44 8.18
CA PRO A 50 -14.66 6.24 7.90
C PRO A 50 -13.66 5.89 9.00
N GLU A 51 -13.06 6.89 9.66
CA GLU A 51 -12.16 6.67 10.80
C GLU A 51 -12.86 5.96 11.96
N THR A 52 -14.12 6.29 12.18
CA THR A 52 -14.95 5.63 13.22
C THR A 52 -15.27 4.21 12.82
N ILE A 53 -15.69 3.98 11.56
CA ILE A 53 -16.05 2.65 11.07
C ILE A 53 -14.87 1.70 11.15
N LEU A 54 -13.66 2.16 10.85
CA LEU A 54 -12.45 1.36 10.85
C LEU A 54 -11.86 1.11 12.24
N SER A 55 -12.54 1.56 13.30
CA SER A 55 -12.09 1.28 14.66
C SER A 55 -12.53 -0.10 15.12
N HIS A 56 -11.75 -0.70 16.03
CA HIS A 56 -12.08 -1.99 16.63
C HIS A 56 -13.42 -1.90 17.40
N THR A 57 -13.64 -0.80 18.10
CA THR A 57 -14.88 -0.57 18.87
C THR A 57 -16.10 -0.59 17.97
N PHE A 58 -16.04 0.08 16.81
CA PHE A 58 -17.14 0.08 15.86
C PHE A 58 -17.39 -1.32 15.29
N TYR A 59 -16.32 -2.03 14.94
CA TYR A 59 -16.43 -3.41 14.44
C TYR A 59 -17.16 -4.29 15.44
N LYS A 60 -16.86 -4.16 16.71
CA LYS A 60 -17.50 -4.95 17.78
C LYS A 60 -18.97 -4.58 17.98
N SER A 61 -19.30 -3.29 17.91
CA SER A 61 -20.63 -2.80 18.20
C SER A 61 -21.59 -2.83 17.01
N ASN A 62 -21.08 -2.71 15.78
CA ASN A 62 -21.89 -2.66 14.58
C ASN A 62 -21.20 -3.38 13.40
N PRO A 63 -21.07 -4.73 13.49
CA PRO A 63 -20.34 -5.48 12.47
C PRO A 63 -20.99 -5.42 11.08
N GLU A 64 -22.31 -5.31 11.00
CA GLU A 64 -22.99 -5.23 9.68
C GLU A 64 -22.56 -3.99 8.90
N GLU A 65 -22.55 -2.83 9.55
CA GLU A 65 -22.15 -1.58 8.92
C GLU A 65 -20.65 -1.58 8.62
N PHE A 66 -19.84 -2.13 9.53
CA PHE A 66 -18.42 -2.32 9.28
C PHE A 66 -18.16 -3.11 8.01
N PHE A 67 -18.79 -4.26 7.84
CA PHE A 67 -18.60 -5.09 6.67
C PHE A 67 -19.20 -4.49 5.40
N ARG A 68 -20.29 -3.73 5.52
CA ARG A 68 -20.85 -3.00 4.39
C ARG A 68 -19.83 -2.00 3.86
N PHE A 69 -19.24 -1.21 4.73
CA PHE A 69 -18.17 -0.27 4.36
C PHE A 69 -16.95 -0.99 3.81
N TYR A 70 -16.52 -2.05 4.49
CA TYR A 70 -15.35 -2.82 4.10
C TYR A 70 -15.51 -3.36 2.67
N ARG A 71 -16.63 -3.97 2.36
CA ARG A 71 -16.90 -4.49 1.02
C ARG A 71 -16.96 -3.38 -0.03
N ALA A 72 -17.54 -2.25 0.31
CA ALA A 72 -17.72 -1.15 -0.64
C ALA A 72 -16.43 -0.38 -0.92
N LYS A 73 -15.57 -0.23 0.09
CA LYS A 73 -14.44 0.71 0.05
C LYS A 73 -13.07 0.07 0.21
N MET A 74 -12.98 -1.03 0.94
CA MET A 74 -11.69 -1.63 1.28
C MET A 74 -11.29 -2.78 0.37
N LEU A 75 -12.25 -3.54 -0.13
CA LEU A 75 -11.97 -4.64 -1.04
C LEU A 75 -11.79 -4.13 -2.45
N CYS A 76 -10.63 -4.42 -3.03
CA CYS A 76 -10.29 -4.03 -4.39
C CYS A 76 -9.74 -5.26 -5.13
N PRO A 77 -10.61 -6.25 -5.44
CA PRO A 77 -10.14 -7.54 -5.98
C PRO A 77 -9.49 -7.43 -7.36
N ASP A 78 -9.79 -6.38 -8.10
CA ASP A 78 -9.25 -6.18 -9.45
C ASP A 78 -7.98 -5.32 -9.46
N ALA A 79 -7.52 -4.86 -8.30
CA ALA A 79 -6.31 -4.05 -8.23
C ALA A 79 -5.08 -4.88 -8.60
N LYS A 80 -4.16 -4.27 -9.33
CA LYS A 80 -2.93 -4.91 -9.82
C LYS A 80 -1.71 -4.12 -9.39
N PRO A 81 -0.55 -4.79 -9.28
CA PRO A 81 0.69 -4.08 -9.00
C PRO A 81 0.94 -2.94 -9.98
N ASN A 82 1.36 -1.80 -9.45
CA ASN A 82 1.70 -0.63 -10.25
C ASN A 82 3.21 -0.55 -10.51
N ALA A 83 3.65 0.55 -11.11
CA ALA A 83 5.06 0.73 -11.49
C ALA A 83 6.01 0.64 -10.28
N ALA A 84 5.60 1.12 -9.11
CA ALA A 84 6.43 1.02 -7.90
C ALA A 84 6.62 -0.43 -7.46
N HIS A 85 5.55 -1.20 -7.42
CA HIS A 85 5.62 -2.64 -7.09
C HIS A 85 6.52 -3.38 -8.09
N LYS A 86 6.37 -3.09 -9.37
CA LYS A 86 7.16 -3.73 -10.44
C LYS A 86 8.63 -3.35 -10.35
N LYS A 87 8.94 -2.11 -9.97
CA LYS A 87 10.32 -1.65 -9.78
C LYS A 87 10.98 -2.36 -8.61
N LEU A 88 10.26 -2.55 -7.52
CA LEU A 88 10.77 -3.32 -6.37
C LEU A 88 11.04 -4.78 -6.76
N ALA A 89 10.16 -5.38 -7.55
CA ALA A 89 10.38 -6.74 -8.06
C ALA A 89 11.60 -6.82 -8.97
N GLU A 90 11.84 -5.79 -9.79
CA GLU A 90 13.04 -5.70 -10.62
C GLU A 90 14.31 -5.65 -9.77
N TRP A 91 14.31 -4.83 -8.71
CA TRP A 91 15.44 -4.76 -7.79
C TRP A 91 15.67 -6.07 -7.03
N GLU A 92 14.59 -6.81 -6.74
CA GLU A 92 14.73 -8.16 -6.19
C GLU A 92 15.47 -9.07 -7.15
N ARG A 93 15.07 -9.08 -8.41
CA ARG A 93 15.72 -9.90 -9.45
C ARG A 93 17.20 -9.52 -9.65
N GLU A 94 17.53 -8.25 -9.49
CA GLU A 94 18.90 -7.75 -9.56
C GLU A 94 19.71 -8.06 -8.28
N GLY A 95 19.08 -8.59 -7.24
CA GLY A 95 19.75 -8.94 -6.00
C GLY A 95 20.03 -7.77 -5.08
N LYS A 96 19.46 -6.61 -5.32
CA LYS A 96 19.72 -5.44 -4.47
C LYS A 96 18.60 -5.04 -3.54
N LEU A 97 17.42 -5.64 -3.64
CA LEU A 97 16.34 -5.44 -2.67
C LEU A 97 16.42 -6.47 -1.56
N LEU A 98 16.68 -6.04 -0.33
CA LEU A 98 16.82 -6.91 0.83
C LEU A 98 15.49 -7.25 1.47
N ALA A 99 14.59 -6.28 1.57
CA ALA A 99 13.32 -6.45 2.26
C ALA A 99 12.31 -5.39 1.83
N VAL A 100 11.05 -5.74 1.93
CA VAL A 100 9.93 -4.82 1.89
C VAL A 100 9.25 -4.88 3.25
N VAL A 101 9.12 -3.74 3.90
CA VAL A 101 8.36 -3.58 5.14
C VAL A 101 7.10 -2.83 4.76
N THR A 102 5.94 -3.44 4.94
CA THR A 102 4.69 -2.85 4.51
C THR A 102 3.63 -2.86 5.60
N GLN A 103 2.83 -1.80 5.63
CA GLN A 103 1.62 -1.71 6.44
C GLN A 103 0.39 -2.14 5.65
N ASN A 104 0.55 -2.51 4.37
CA ASN A 104 -0.57 -2.80 3.48
C ASN A 104 -1.00 -4.26 3.58
N ILE A 105 -2.31 -4.46 3.47
CA ILE A 105 -2.94 -5.79 3.44
C ILE A 105 -3.52 -6.11 2.06
N ASP A 106 -3.19 -5.30 1.06
CA ASP A 106 -3.75 -5.45 -0.30
C ASP A 106 -3.16 -6.64 -1.08
N GLY A 107 -2.05 -7.21 -0.61
CA GLY A 107 -1.42 -8.35 -1.27
C GLY A 107 -0.64 -8.03 -2.53
N LEU A 108 -0.48 -6.75 -2.89
CA LEU A 108 0.17 -6.37 -4.14
C LEU A 108 1.68 -6.59 -4.12
N HIS A 109 2.33 -6.43 -2.98
CA HIS A 109 3.75 -6.75 -2.85
C HIS A 109 4.02 -8.25 -3.06
N PRO A 110 3.35 -9.17 -2.33
CA PRO A 110 3.57 -10.60 -2.54
C PRO A 110 3.30 -11.07 -3.97
N VAL A 111 2.31 -10.50 -4.65
CA VAL A 111 2.01 -10.86 -6.04
C VAL A 111 3.15 -10.47 -6.99
N SER A 112 3.88 -9.39 -6.65
CA SER A 112 4.97 -8.88 -7.49
C SER A 112 6.30 -9.59 -7.24
N TYR A 113 6.48 -10.25 -6.08
CA TYR A 113 7.76 -10.83 -5.66
C TYR A 113 7.68 -12.35 -5.59
N THR A 114 8.82 -13.00 -5.83
CA THR A 114 8.91 -14.46 -5.73
C THR A 114 9.63 -14.94 -4.48
N HIS A 115 10.55 -14.16 -3.93
CA HIS A 115 11.44 -14.60 -2.86
C HIS A 115 11.39 -13.73 -1.60
N LEU A 116 11.01 -12.45 -1.71
CA LEU A 116 10.96 -11.57 -0.56
C LEU A 116 9.65 -11.72 0.19
N ARG A 117 9.76 -11.61 1.49
CA ARG A 117 8.57 -11.55 2.35
C ARG A 117 8.22 -10.09 2.61
N ALA A 118 6.96 -9.76 2.43
CA ALA A 118 6.42 -8.51 2.92
C ALA A 118 6.22 -8.64 4.43
N HIS A 119 6.72 -7.69 5.20
CA HIS A 119 6.54 -7.65 6.65
C HIS A 119 5.49 -6.60 6.96
N GLU A 120 4.44 -7.03 7.62
CA GLU A 120 3.40 -6.13 8.10
C GLU A 120 3.76 -5.67 9.51
N THR A 121 3.62 -4.37 9.74
CA THR A 121 3.72 -3.83 11.09
C THR A 121 2.37 -3.98 11.79
N PRO A 122 2.35 -4.34 13.07
CA PRO A 122 1.10 -4.48 13.83
C PRO A 122 0.30 -3.19 13.89
#